data_ae4e7ba32a487dc9066525bac38aa124
#
_entry.id   ae4e7ba32a487dc9066525bac38aa124
#
_cell.length_a   1.000
_cell.length_b   1.000
_cell.length_c   1.000
_cell.angle_alpha   90.00
_cell.angle_beta   90.00
_cell.angle_gamma   90.00
#
_symmetry.space_group_name_H-M   'P 1'
#
loop_
_entity.id
_entity.type
_entity.pdbx_description
1 polymer ?
#
loop_
_entity_poly.entity_id
_entity_poly.type
_entity_poly.pdbx_seq_one_letter_code
_entity_poly.pdbx_strand_id
1 'polypeptide(L)'
;MKKLVCIVCPNSCELEITETESGISVSGNKCKRGVSFATDEMTAPKRTISSVVKTAFNSVPVLPVRVSAEIPKEKIFDVMKEINRVTVKKRLKRGDVVIKNVLSLGVDVIATSGVLSELPDGENESAKKKPKKTAAKKKTNRTEKTNG
;
A
#
# COMPACT_ATOMS: atom_id res chain seq x y z
N MET A 1 -16.86 23.19 -10.64
CA MET A 1 -17.70 22.53 -9.61
C MET A 1 -17.36 21.07 -9.56
N LYS A 2 -17.03 20.53 -8.39
CA LYS A 2 -16.66 19.11 -8.17
C LYS A 2 -17.61 18.51 -7.13
N LYS A 3 -18.09 17.28 -7.36
CA LYS A 3 -18.93 16.55 -6.42
C LYS A 3 -18.14 15.47 -5.72
N LEU A 4 -18.28 15.37 -4.39
CA LEU A 4 -17.67 14.33 -3.56
C LEU A 4 -18.70 13.78 -2.58
N VAL A 5 -18.56 12.51 -2.21
CA VAL A 5 -19.32 11.90 -1.12
C VAL A 5 -18.47 11.91 0.15
N CYS A 6 -19.00 12.49 1.22
CA CYS A 6 -18.33 12.51 2.52
C CYS A 6 -18.30 11.10 3.13
N ILE A 7 -17.12 10.61 3.49
CA ILE A 7 -16.91 9.28 4.07
C ILE A 7 -16.62 9.29 5.58
N VAL A 8 -16.69 10.45 6.22
CA VAL A 8 -16.35 10.64 7.65
C VAL A 8 -17.34 9.94 8.59
N CYS A 9 -18.59 9.76 8.14
CA CYS A 9 -19.62 9.07 8.92
C CYS A 9 -20.64 8.39 7.97
N PRO A 10 -21.54 7.52 8.49
CA PRO A 10 -22.50 6.78 7.68
C PRO A 10 -23.53 7.65 6.91
N ASN A 11 -23.64 8.94 7.21
CA ASN A 11 -24.61 9.83 6.54
C ASN A 11 -24.32 10.06 5.05
N SER A 12 -23.09 9.79 4.59
CA SER A 12 -22.70 9.86 3.17
C SER A 12 -23.19 11.12 2.45
N CYS A 13 -22.97 12.30 3.06
CA CYS A 13 -23.42 13.58 2.48
C CYS A 13 -22.78 13.80 1.11
N GLU A 14 -23.59 14.17 0.12
CA GLU A 14 -23.09 14.66 -1.15
C GLU A 14 -22.61 16.10 -0.97
N LEU A 15 -21.31 16.32 -1.22
CA LEU A 15 -20.67 17.62 -1.09
C LEU A 15 -20.44 18.20 -2.48
N GLU A 16 -20.86 19.43 -2.68
CA GLU A 16 -20.56 20.22 -3.86
C GLU A 16 -19.47 21.23 -3.52
N ILE A 17 -18.38 21.18 -4.26
CA ILE A 17 -17.19 21.98 -4.02
C ILE A 17 -16.99 22.93 -5.19
N THR A 18 -16.88 24.21 -4.88
CA THR A 18 -16.58 25.28 -5.82
C THR A 18 -15.30 25.98 -5.39
N GLU A 19 -14.34 26.03 -6.26
CA GLU A 19 -13.13 26.83 -6.08
C GLU A 19 -13.44 28.27 -6.47
N THR A 20 -13.20 29.19 -5.55
CA THR A 20 -13.37 30.63 -5.74
C THR A 20 -12.04 31.33 -5.49
N GLU A 21 -11.88 32.54 -5.96
CA GLU A 21 -10.68 33.37 -5.71
C GLU A 21 -10.40 33.56 -4.21
N SER A 22 -11.42 33.49 -3.38
CA SER A 22 -11.33 33.61 -1.92
C SER A 22 -11.12 32.30 -1.17
N GLY A 23 -11.07 31.14 -1.90
CA GLY A 23 -10.87 29.82 -1.31
C GLY A 23 -11.86 28.76 -1.77
N ILE A 24 -11.99 27.68 -0.99
CA ILE A 24 -12.86 26.53 -1.29
C ILE A 24 -14.19 26.73 -0.58
N SER A 25 -15.27 26.81 -1.36
CA SER A 25 -16.65 26.79 -0.85
C SER A 25 -17.23 25.39 -0.92
N VAL A 26 -17.83 24.91 0.18
CA VAL A 26 -18.40 23.56 0.30
C VAL A 26 -19.87 23.69 0.69
N SER A 27 -20.74 23.04 -0.05
CA SER A 27 -22.17 22.91 0.22
C SER A 27 -22.62 21.46 0.32
N GLY A 28 -23.84 21.20 0.80
CA GLY A 28 -24.39 19.85 0.98
C GLY A 28 -23.92 19.14 2.25
N ASN A 29 -23.01 19.74 3.02
CA ASN A 29 -22.53 19.15 4.28
C ASN A 29 -23.57 19.30 5.40
N LYS A 30 -23.84 18.23 6.15
CA LYS A 30 -24.68 18.22 7.35
C LYS A 30 -23.93 18.62 8.63
N CYS A 31 -22.59 18.69 8.59
CA CYS A 31 -21.77 19.05 9.74
C CYS A 31 -20.41 19.62 9.31
N LYS A 32 -19.69 20.26 10.25
CA LYS A 32 -18.38 20.87 10.01
C LYS A 32 -17.32 19.87 9.53
N ARG A 33 -17.41 18.57 9.94
CA ARG A 33 -16.47 17.52 9.50
C ARG A 33 -16.51 17.31 7.99
N GLY A 34 -17.67 17.48 7.35
CA GLY A 34 -17.80 17.39 5.90
C GLY A 34 -17.04 18.49 5.18
N VAL A 35 -17.03 19.71 5.73
CA VAL A 35 -16.24 20.83 5.17
C VAL A 35 -14.75 20.53 5.28
N SER A 36 -14.27 20.15 6.47
CA SER A 36 -12.86 19.78 6.66
C SER A 36 -12.42 18.66 5.70
N PHE A 37 -13.24 17.60 5.58
CA PHE A 37 -12.97 16.50 4.65
C PHE A 37 -12.85 16.98 3.20
N ALA A 38 -13.77 17.83 2.75
CA ALA A 38 -13.75 18.36 1.39
C ALA A 38 -12.50 19.23 1.14
N THR A 39 -12.14 20.07 2.11
CA THR A 39 -10.94 20.92 2.03
C THR A 39 -9.68 20.08 1.97
N ASP A 40 -9.53 19.09 2.86
CA ASP A 40 -8.36 18.19 2.87
C ASP A 40 -8.25 17.39 1.57
N GLU A 41 -9.39 16.92 1.03
CA GLU A 41 -9.39 16.13 -0.22
C GLU A 41 -9.01 16.99 -1.44
N MET A 42 -9.26 18.28 -1.40
CA MET A 42 -8.92 19.21 -2.47
C MET A 42 -7.48 19.73 -2.38
N THR A 43 -6.94 19.88 -1.17
CA THR A 43 -5.61 20.46 -0.95
C THR A 43 -4.53 19.41 -0.79
N ALA A 44 -4.68 18.52 0.18
CA ALA A 44 -3.69 17.51 0.55
C ALA A 44 -4.34 16.19 0.97
N PRO A 45 -4.89 15.42 0.03
CA PRO A 45 -5.57 14.17 0.34
C PRO A 45 -4.63 13.17 1.01
N LYS A 46 -5.04 12.64 2.15
CA LYS A 46 -4.30 11.64 2.93
C LYS A 46 -5.02 10.31 2.95
N ARG A 47 -4.26 9.23 3.06
CA ARG A 47 -4.79 7.86 3.12
C ARG A 47 -3.98 7.01 4.08
N THR A 48 -4.66 6.06 4.71
CA THR A 48 -4.01 4.93 5.36
C THR A 48 -3.96 3.77 4.38
N ILE A 49 -2.89 2.97 4.41
CA ILE A 49 -2.78 1.77 3.59
C ILE A 49 -2.46 0.55 4.43
N SER A 50 -3.00 -0.57 4.00
CA SER A 50 -2.66 -1.90 4.49
C SER A 50 -2.13 -2.72 3.31
N SER A 51 -1.15 -3.58 3.59
CA SER A 51 -0.49 -4.40 2.58
C SER A 51 0.07 -5.67 3.23
N VAL A 52 0.87 -6.39 2.49
CA VAL A 52 1.62 -7.54 3.00
C VAL A 52 3.11 -7.37 2.67
N VAL A 53 3.96 -7.86 3.56
CA VAL A 53 5.41 -7.93 3.36
C VAL A 53 5.85 -9.38 3.30
N LYS A 54 6.86 -9.68 2.50
CA LYS A 54 7.44 -11.02 2.42
C LYS A 54 8.16 -11.38 3.71
N THR A 55 8.11 -12.66 4.07
CA THR A 55 8.87 -13.20 5.20
C THR A 55 9.88 -14.24 4.72
N ALA A 56 10.86 -14.55 5.57
CA ALA A 56 11.80 -15.63 5.33
C ALA A 56 11.33 -16.99 5.90
N PHE A 57 10.14 -17.04 6.49
CA PHE A 57 9.56 -18.24 7.10
C PHE A 57 8.68 -18.99 6.11
N ASN A 58 8.88 -20.30 5.96
CA ASN A 58 8.16 -21.11 4.97
C ASN A 58 6.68 -21.29 5.30
N SER A 59 6.35 -21.47 6.58
CA SER A 59 4.96 -21.62 7.04
C SER A 59 4.15 -20.33 6.98
N VAL A 60 4.83 -19.17 7.01
CA VAL A 60 4.19 -17.85 6.94
C VAL A 60 4.92 -17.00 5.88
N PRO A 61 4.69 -17.24 4.60
CA PRO A 61 5.43 -16.57 3.51
C PRO A 61 5.17 -15.06 3.41
N VAL A 62 4.07 -14.59 4.00
CA VAL A 62 3.70 -13.17 4.01
C VAL A 62 3.17 -12.75 5.38
N LEU A 63 3.45 -11.51 5.77
CA LEU A 63 2.96 -10.90 7.01
C LEU A 63 2.12 -9.68 6.65
N PRO A 64 0.87 -9.57 7.14
CA PRO A 64 0.06 -8.38 6.93
C PRO A 64 0.61 -7.20 7.73
N VAL A 65 0.65 -6.05 7.08
CA VAL A 65 1.19 -4.79 7.63
C VAL A 65 0.26 -3.62 7.31
N ARG A 66 0.40 -2.55 8.07
CA ARG A 66 -0.26 -1.26 7.78
C ARG A 66 0.67 -0.10 8.12
N VAL A 67 0.38 1.06 7.59
CA VAL A 67 1.02 2.30 8.05
C VAL A 67 0.47 2.71 9.42
N SER A 68 1.31 3.30 10.25
CA SER A 68 0.95 3.74 11.62
C SER A 68 0.05 4.98 11.61
N ALA A 69 0.18 5.84 10.60
CA ALA A 69 -0.58 7.06 10.42
C ALA A 69 -0.93 7.27 8.94
N GLU A 70 -1.63 8.35 8.65
CA GLU A 70 -2.00 8.72 7.28
C GLU A 70 -0.79 9.22 6.50
N ILE A 71 -0.74 8.89 5.21
CA ILE A 71 0.28 9.32 4.26
C ILE A 71 -0.36 10.11 3.11
N PRO A 72 0.38 11.02 2.45
CA PRO A 72 -0.09 11.69 1.25
C PRO A 72 -0.50 10.68 0.18
N LYS A 73 -1.64 10.89 -0.47
CA LYS A 73 -2.18 10.00 -1.51
C LYS A 73 -1.18 9.74 -2.64
N GLU A 74 -0.40 10.73 -3.01
CA GLU A 74 0.63 10.63 -4.06
C GLU A 74 1.76 9.66 -3.70
N LYS A 75 2.05 9.48 -2.41
CA LYS A 75 3.13 8.63 -1.91
C LYS A 75 2.73 7.16 -1.71
N ILE A 76 1.47 6.80 -1.92
CA ILE A 76 0.97 5.43 -1.72
C ILE A 76 1.81 4.40 -2.49
N PHE A 77 2.01 4.63 -3.79
CA PHE A 77 2.75 3.68 -4.63
C PHE A 77 4.24 3.58 -4.28
N ASP A 78 4.84 4.67 -3.84
CA ASP A 78 6.25 4.66 -3.41
C ASP A 78 6.40 3.89 -2.08
N VAL A 79 5.49 4.10 -1.13
CA VAL A 79 5.43 3.31 0.12
C VAL A 79 5.21 1.82 -0.19
N MET A 80 4.33 1.49 -1.14
CA MET A 80 4.10 0.11 -1.57
C MET A 80 5.36 -0.52 -2.19
N LYS A 81 6.14 0.23 -2.98
CA LYS A 81 7.42 -0.24 -3.50
C LYS A 81 8.41 -0.56 -2.39
N GLU A 82 8.50 0.31 -1.37
CA GLU A 82 9.38 0.06 -0.21
C GLU A 82 8.94 -1.18 0.59
N ILE A 83 7.63 -1.34 0.85
CA ILE A 83 7.10 -2.54 1.51
C ILE A 83 7.48 -3.81 0.73
N ASN A 84 7.36 -3.79 -0.61
CA ASN A 84 7.65 -4.94 -1.47
C ASN A 84 9.15 -5.31 -1.54
N ARG A 85 10.05 -4.39 -1.21
CA ARG A 85 11.51 -4.62 -1.16
C ARG A 85 11.95 -5.32 0.12
N VAL A 86 11.19 -5.18 1.19
CA VAL A 86 11.53 -5.71 2.50
C VAL A 86 11.17 -7.19 2.59
N THR A 87 12.05 -7.97 3.23
CA THR A 87 11.77 -9.34 3.64
C THR A 87 12.01 -9.45 5.14
N VAL A 88 10.98 -9.77 5.88
CA VAL A 88 11.03 -9.93 7.32
C VAL A 88 11.73 -11.25 7.66
N LYS A 89 12.81 -11.15 8.43
CA LYS A 89 13.61 -12.29 8.89
C LYS A 89 13.49 -12.54 10.39
N LYS A 90 12.89 -11.61 11.12
CA LYS A 90 12.71 -11.67 12.56
C LYS A 90 11.29 -12.07 12.92
N ARG A 91 11.13 -12.73 14.05
CA ARG A 91 9.82 -12.99 14.64
C ARG A 91 9.27 -11.67 15.17
N LEU A 92 8.15 -11.22 14.63
CA LEU A 92 7.49 -9.98 14.99
C LEU A 92 6.16 -10.27 15.64
N LYS A 93 5.83 -9.47 16.66
CA LYS A 93 4.51 -9.43 17.32
C LYS A 93 3.62 -8.40 16.61
N ARG A 94 2.33 -8.46 16.90
CA ARG A 94 1.40 -7.42 16.46
C ARG A 94 1.83 -6.06 17.02
N GLY A 95 1.91 -5.06 16.16
CA GLY A 95 2.34 -3.70 16.49
C GLY A 95 3.83 -3.44 16.32
N ASP A 96 4.64 -4.48 16.12
CA ASP A 96 6.09 -4.29 15.89
C ASP A 96 6.35 -3.56 14.58
N VAL A 97 7.39 -2.74 14.59
CA VAL A 97 7.79 -1.94 13.44
C VAL A 97 8.55 -2.81 12.44
N VAL A 98 8.06 -2.86 11.20
CA VAL A 98 8.68 -3.54 10.05
C VAL A 98 9.60 -2.58 9.29
N ILE A 99 9.14 -1.36 9.02
CA ILE A 99 9.91 -0.29 8.39
C ILE A 99 9.71 0.96 9.23
N LYS A 100 10.80 1.51 9.74
CA LYS A 100 10.77 2.76 10.51
C LYS A 100 10.84 3.95 9.57
N ASN A 101 10.02 4.97 9.81
CA ASN A 101 10.02 6.25 9.08
C ASN A 101 10.05 6.06 7.55
N VAL A 102 9.06 5.34 7.01
CA VAL A 102 9.01 5.02 5.57
C VAL A 102 9.05 6.28 4.72
N LEU A 103 9.98 6.33 3.75
CA LEU A 103 10.22 7.48 2.87
C LEU A 103 10.40 8.82 3.60
N SER A 104 10.87 8.80 4.85
CA SER A 104 11.03 10.01 5.69
C SER A 104 9.73 10.80 5.92
N LEU A 105 8.58 10.11 5.85
CA LEU A 105 7.26 10.72 6.05
C LEU A 105 6.86 10.85 7.53
N GLY A 106 7.70 10.43 8.47
CA GLY A 106 7.38 10.37 9.90
C GLY A 106 6.40 9.25 10.27
N VAL A 107 6.16 8.31 9.35
CA VAL A 107 5.20 7.20 9.50
C VAL A 107 5.92 5.87 9.44
N ASP A 108 5.56 4.94 10.33
CA ASP A 108 6.12 3.59 10.38
C ASP A 108 5.19 2.60 9.66
N VAL A 109 5.77 1.52 9.14
CA VAL A 109 5.01 0.33 8.71
C VAL A 109 5.05 -0.68 9.84
N ILE A 110 3.90 -1.07 10.35
CA ILE A 110 3.74 -1.95 11.51
C ILE A 110 3.05 -3.26 11.15
N ALA A 111 3.42 -4.34 11.85
CA ALA A 111 2.77 -5.64 11.72
C ALA A 111 1.35 -5.61 12.33
N THR A 112 0.37 -6.15 11.60
CA THR A 112 -1.02 -6.25 12.10
C THR A 112 -1.34 -7.61 12.68
N SER A 113 -0.48 -8.61 12.44
CA SER A 113 -0.61 -9.97 12.98
C SER A 113 0.62 -10.37 13.78
N GLY A 114 0.42 -11.19 14.81
CA GLY A 114 1.47 -11.78 15.65
C GLY A 114 1.87 -13.20 15.23
N VAL A 115 1.38 -13.71 14.11
CA VAL A 115 1.57 -15.10 13.68
C VAL A 115 3.05 -15.54 13.66
N LEU A 116 3.98 -14.61 13.36
CA LEU A 116 5.41 -14.91 13.37
C LEU A 116 5.96 -15.15 14.78
N SER A 117 5.34 -14.58 15.80
CA SER A 117 5.75 -14.81 17.20
C SER A 117 5.28 -16.14 17.76
N GLU A 118 4.28 -16.76 17.11
CA GLU A 118 3.66 -18.01 17.52
C GLU A 118 4.28 -19.24 16.83
N LEU A 119 5.22 -19.03 15.90
CA LEU A 119 5.89 -20.11 15.21
C LEU A 119 6.76 -20.94 16.18
N PRO A 120 6.75 -22.29 16.07
CA PRO A 120 7.60 -23.15 16.89
C PRO A 120 9.09 -22.86 16.68
N ASP A 121 9.89 -23.06 17.72
CA ASP A 121 11.35 -22.93 17.65
C ASP A 121 11.91 -24.00 16.75
N GLY A 122 12.59 -23.60 15.67
CA GLY A 122 13.20 -24.51 14.68
C GLY A 122 12.82 -24.26 13.24
N GLU A 123 11.85 -23.44 12.93
CA GLU A 123 11.62 -22.96 11.56
C GLU A 123 12.70 -21.97 11.16
N ASN A 124 13.70 -22.51 10.44
CA ASN A 124 14.80 -21.74 9.92
C ASN A 124 14.45 -21.01 8.63
N GLU A 125 15.03 -19.84 8.50
CA GLU A 125 15.14 -18.99 7.33
C GLU A 125 15.27 -19.81 6.03
N SER A 126 14.28 -19.75 5.15
CA SER A 126 14.36 -20.40 3.85
C SER A 126 15.57 -19.89 3.07
N ALA A 127 16.54 -20.76 2.87
CA ALA A 127 17.64 -20.52 1.96
C ALA A 127 17.08 -20.08 0.59
N LYS A 128 17.58 -18.98 0.08
CA LYS A 128 17.24 -18.35 -1.21
C LYS A 128 17.11 -19.38 -2.33
N LYS A 129 15.90 -19.76 -2.73
CA LYS A 129 15.68 -20.31 -4.07
C LYS A 129 15.83 -19.15 -5.06
N LYS A 130 16.98 -19.11 -5.75
CA LYS A 130 17.19 -18.25 -6.91
C LYS A 130 16.04 -18.49 -7.91
N PRO A 131 15.43 -17.46 -8.52
CA PRO A 131 14.46 -17.66 -9.58
C PRO A 131 15.14 -18.39 -10.74
N LYS A 132 14.62 -19.55 -11.14
CA LYS A 132 15.02 -20.23 -12.38
C LYS A 132 14.71 -19.30 -13.53
N LYS A 133 15.74 -18.81 -14.22
CA LYS A 133 15.62 -18.15 -15.52
C LYS A 133 15.00 -19.15 -16.49
N THR A 134 13.75 -18.94 -16.86
CA THR A 134 13.13 -19.61 -17.99
C THR A 134 13.83 -19.13 -19.26
N ALA A 135 14.62 -20.00 -19.85
CA ALA A 135 15.25 -19.77 -21.14
C ALA A 135 14.16 -19.67 -22.21
N ALA A 136 14.03 -18.50 -22.83
CA ALA A 136 13.17 -18.29 -23.97
C ALA A 136 13.68 -19.12 -25.15
N LYS A 137 12.90 -20.10 -25.57
CA LYS A 137 13.13 -20.89 -26.78
C LYS A 137 12.98 -19.99 -28.01
N LYS A 138 14.09 -19.66 -28.64
CA LYS A 138 14.18 -18.98 -29.93
C LYS A 138 13.60 -19.91 -31.00
N LYS A 139 12.42 -19.62 -31.55
CA LYS A 139 11.90 -20.27 -32.74
C LYS A 139 12.63 -19.72 -33.95
N THR A 140 13.49 -20.52 -34.55
CA THR A 140 14.04 -20.29 -35.88
C THR A 140 12.97 -20.60 -36.93
N ASN A 141 12.52 -19.57 -37.62
CA ASN A 141 11.74 -19.74 -38.86
C ASN A 141 12.67 -20.18 -39.98
N ARG A 142 12.44 -21.41 -40.45
CA ARG A 142 13.04 -21.98 -41.64
C ARG A 142 12.15 -21.56 -42.84
N THR A 143 12.63 -20.65 -43.63
CA THR A 143 12.06 -20.33 -44.96
C THR A 143 12.41 -21.45 -45.93
N GLU A 144 11.41 -22.18 -46.39
CA GLU A 144 11.51 -23.05 -47.54
C GLU A 144 11.37 -22.21 -48.82
N LYS A 145 12.43 -22.23 -49.65
CA LYS A 145 12.37 -21.84 -51.05
C LYS A 145 11.81 -23.02 -51.83
N THR A 146 10.71 -22.85 -52.52
CA THR A 146 10.31 -23.71 -53.63
C THR A 146 10.59 -23.00 -54.95
N ASN A 147 11.48 -23.61 -55.71
CA ASN A 147 11.61 -23.34 -57.15
C ASN A 147 10.49 -24.09 -57.89
N GLY A 148 9.98 -23.46 -58.98
CA GLY A 148 9.12 -24.00 -59.96
C GLY A 148 8.64 -22.90 -60.89
#